data_f83044eb54fd726c9bb87a4d09297032
#
_entry.id   f83044eb54fd726c9bb87a4d09297032
#
_cell.length_a   1.000
_cell.length_b   1.000
_cell.length_c   1.000
_cell.angle_alpha   90.00
_cell.angle_beta   90.00
_cell.angle_gamma   90.00
#
_symmetry.space_group_name_H-M   'P 1'
#
loop_
_entity.id
_entity.type
_entity.pdbx_description
1 polymer ?
#
loop_
_entity_poly.entity_id
_entity_poly.type
_entity_poly.pdbx_seq_one_letter_code
_entity_poly.pdbx_strand_id
1 'polypeptide(L)'
;MVELSKDSNLIGISLMTNFFYSAVQIIQRLKKNHNIPIIMGGIHPTIRPEECLNYADIVCIGEGEESLVELVNKMTKGAYYYDTQGLWFKVKDKIIKNQLRPMVKDLDLIPFQDYDYEHHYMQSNGGLCQVDEGILKESLLGIFFAVYAFMTLPSRGCPFSCAYCTNNILNSMYS
;
A
#
# COMPACT_ATOMS: atom_id res chain seq x y z
N MET A 1 14.57 -7.55 4.76
CA MET A 1 13.11 -7.47 4.99
C MET A 1 12.64 -8.32 6.17
N VAL A 2 12.85 -9.65 6.18
CA VAL A 2 12.40 -10.51 7.31
C VAL A 2 12.88 -9.97 8.65
N GLU A 3 14.16 -9.64 8.78
CA GLU A 3 14.71 -9.09 10.01
C GLU A 3 14.13 -7.71 10.38
N LEU A 4 13.90 -6.86 9.39
CA LEU A 4 13.33 -5.51 9.61
C LEU A 4 11.86 -5.55 10.06
N SER A 5 11.15 -6.63 9.74
CA SER A 5 9.70 -6.74 10.04
C SER A 5 9.40 -7.58 11.29
N LYS A 6 10.40 -8.15 11.95
CA LYS A 6 10.19 -9.13 13.04
C LYS A 6 9.39 -8.60 14.24
N ASP A 7 9.54 -7.33 14.53
CA ASP A 7 8.89 -6.66 15.67
C ASP A 7 7.63 -5.87 15.28
N SER A 8 7.16 -6.05 14.02
CA SER A 8 5.96 -5.38 13.52
C SER A 8 4.68 -6.09 13.98
N ASN A 9 3.60 -5.35 14.15
CA ASN A 9 2.27 -5.89 14.44
C ASN A 9 1.40 -6.01 13.18
N LEU A 10 1.78 -5.34 12.10
CA LEU A 10 1.13 -5.36 10.78
C LEU A 10 2.19 -5.05 9.73
N ILE A 11 2.14 -5.76 8.59
CA ILE A 11 3.01 -5.49 7.45
C ILE A 11 2.13 -5.00 6.30
N GLY A 12 2.40 -3.79 5.80
CA GLY A 12 1.73 -3.20 4.65
C GLY A 12 2.56 -3.32 3.38
N ILE A 13 1.91 -3.71 2.27
CA ILE A 13 2.52 -3.78 0.95
C ILE A 13 1.64 -3.03 -0.03
N SER A 14 2.14 -1.92 -0.57
CA SER A 14 1.46 -1.15 -1.62
C SER A 14 2.09 -1.46 -2.97
N LEU A 15 1.28 -1.77 -3.99
CA LEU A 15 1.81 -2.20 -5.29
C LEU A 15 0.92 -1.84 -6.48
N MET A 16 1.59 -1.73 -7.63
CA MET A 16 0.99 -1.73 -8.95
C MET A 16 1.03 -3.15 -9.55
N THR A 17 0.24 -3.39 -10.59
CA THR A 17 0.06 -4.72 -11.21
C THR A 17 1.36 -5.39 -11.66
N ASN A 18 2.28 -4.62 -12.22
CA ASN A 18 3.57 -5.12 -12.70
C ASN A 18 4.48 -5.68 -11.60
N PHE A 19 4.24 -5.31 -10.33
CA PHE A 19 4.99 -5.79 -9.18
C PHE A 19 4.29 -6.92 -8.40
N PHE A 20 3.12 -7.39 -8.87
CA PHE A 20 2.31 -8.35 -8.12
C PHE A 20 3.07 -9.63 -7.78
N TYR A 21 3.71 -10.27 -8.77
CA TYR A 21 4.44 -11.51 -8.51
C TYR A 21 5.64 -11.33 -7.59
N SER A 22 6.34 -10.20 -7.67
CA SER A 22 7.41 -9.88 -6.73
C SER A 22 6.88 -9.70 -5.30
N ALA A 23 5.75 -9.02 -5.15
CA ALA A 23 5.08 -8.87 -3.86
C ALA A 23 4.64 -10.23 -3.29
N VAL A 24 4.10 -11.12 -4.11
CA VAL A 24 3.73 -12.48 -3.71
C VAL A 24 4.94 -13.25 -3.17
N GLN A 25 6.09 -13.19 -3.82
CA GLN A 25 7.31 -13.84 -3.34
C GLN A 25 7.76 -13.29 -1.98
N ILE A 26 7.67 -11.97 -1.80
CA ILE A 26 7.98 -11.30 -0.53
C ILE A 26 7.02 -11.79 0.56
N ILE A 27 5.72 -11.79 0.30
CA ILE A 27 4.68 -12.25 1.24
C ILE A 27 4.92 -13.69 1.65
N GLN A 28 5.16 -14.57 0.70
CA GLN A 28 5.44 -15.98 0.98
C GLN A 28 6.69 -16.16 1.86
N ARG A 29 7.72 -15.34 1.63
CA ARG A 29 8.92 -15.34 2.46
C ARG A 29 8.65 -14.82 3.86
N LEU A 30 7.87 -13.74 4.01
CA LEU A 30 7.48 -13.18 5.31
C LEU A 30 6.64 -14.18 6.09
N LYS A 31 5.59 -14.76 5.49
CA LYS A 31 4.70 -15.75 6.15
C LYS A 31 5.39 -17.04 6.57
N LYS A 32 6.52 -17.41 5.94
CA LYS A 32 7.35 -18.53 6.40
C LYS A 32 8.13 -18.24 7.68
N ASN A 33 8.36 -16.98 8.00
CA ASN A 33 9.20 -16.57 9.13
C ASN A 33 8.42 -15.89 10.25
N HIS A 34 7.24 -15.33 9.95
CA HIS A 34 6.44 -14.57 10.90
C HIS A 34 4.95 -14.92 10.76
N ASN A 35 4.25 -14.84 11.88
CA ASN A 35 2.79 -14.90 11.92
C ASN A 35 2.17 -13.50 12.07
N ILE A 36 2.73 -12.53 11.36
CA ILE A 36 2.29 -11.13 11.39
C ILE A 36 1.26 -10.94 10.27
N PRO A 37 0.10 -10.31 10.52
CA PRO A 37 -0.88 -10.04 9.48
C PRO A 37 -0.29 -9.17 8.36
N ILE A 38 -0.66 -9.48 7.12
CA ILE A 38 -0.20 -8.75 5.94
C ILE A 38 -1.39 -8.11 5.25
N ILE A 39 -1.32 -6.78 5.05
CA ILE A 39 -2.27 -6.00 4.25
C ILE A 39 -1.65 -5.62 2.91
N MET A 40 -2.39 -5.87 1.82
CA MET A 40 -2.04 -5.37 0.49
C MET A 40 -2.93 -4.18 0.13
N GLY A 41 -2.32 -3.13 -0.42
CA GLY A 41 -2.99 -1.93 -0.93
C GLY A 41 -2.40 -1.42 -2.24
N GLY A 42 -2.94 -0.33 -2.75
CA GLY A 42 -2.55 0.27 -4.02
C GLY A 42 -3.45 -0.18 -5.18
N ILE A 43 -3.02 0.11 -6.41
CA ILE A 43 -3.84 -0.05 -7.62
C ILE A 43 -4.25 -1.51 -7.86
N HIS A 44 -3.30 -2.45 -7.82
CA HIS A 44 -3.60 -3.84 -8.12
C HIS A 44 -4.57 -4.47 -7.10
N PRO A 45 -4.36 -4.37 -5.77
CA PRO A 45 -5.32 -4.86 -4.80
C PRO A 45 -6.70 -4.22 -4.91
N THR A 46 -6.78 -2.97 -5.31
CA THR A 46 -8.06 -2.29 -5.52
C THR A 46 -8.86 -2.91 -6.67
N ILE A 47 -8.22 -3.28 -7.78
CA ILE A 47 -8.92 -3.83 -8.96
C ILE A 47 -8.98 -5.35 -8.99
N ARG A 48 -8.18 -6.05 -8.17
CA ARG A 48 -8.08 -7.51 -8.08
C ARG A 48 -8.02 -8.00 -6.62
N PRO A 49 -8.99 -7.61 -5.77
CA PRO A 49 -8.90 -7.89 -4.32
C PRO A 49 -8.93 -9.38 -4.00
N GLU A 50 -9.76 -10.18 -4.69
CA GLU A 50 -9.86 -11.61 -4.45
C GLU A 50 -8.55 -12.35 -4.78
N GLU A 51 -7.87 -11.95 -5.87
CA GLU A 51 -6.56 -12.49 -6.23
C GLU A 51 -5.53 -12.22 -5.13
N CYS A 52 -5.52 -11.00 -4.59
CA CYS A 52 -4.62 -10.59 -3.50
C CYS A 52 -4.89 -11.34 -2.20
N LEU A 53 -6.16 -11.63 -1.87
CA LEU A 53 -6.54 -12.39 -0.67
C LEU A 53 -6.10 -13.87 -0.72
N ASN A 54 -5.62 -14.38 -1.85
CA ASN A 54 -4.96 -15.69 -1.87
C ASN A 54 -3.61 -15.67 -1.15
N TYR A 55 -3.01 -14.51 -0.98
CA TYR A 55 -1.67 -14.32 -0.42
C TYR A 55 -1.64 -13.47 0.84
N ALA A 56 -2.44 -12.40 0.89
CA ALA A 56 -2.55 -11.50 2.04
C ALA A 56 -3.73 -11.87 2.96
N ASP A 57 -3.70 -11.35 4.17
CA ASP A 57 -4.77 -11.54 5.16
C ASP A 57 -5.82 -10.45 5.04
N ILE A 58 -5.39 -9.26 4.58
CA ILE A 58 -6.21 -8.06 4.44
C ILE A 58 -5.91 -7.42 3.09
N VAL A 59 -6.93 -6.88 2.43
CA VAL A 59 -6.78 -6.06 1.22
C VAL A 59 -7.47 -4.73 1.44
N CYS A 60 -6.75 -3.65 1.15
CA CYS A 60 -7.28 -2.29 1.13
C CYS A 60 -7.72 -1.93 -0.28
N ILE A 61 -8.96 -1.49 -0.42
CA ILE A 61 -9.61 -1.11 -1.68
C ILE A 61 -9.81 0.40 -1.69
N GLY A 62 -9.35 1.07 -2.73
CA GLY A 62 -9.44 2.52 -2.88
C GLY A 62 -8.40 3.25 -2.02
N GLU A 63 -8.81 4.38 -1.45
CA GLU A 63 -7.97 5.20 -0.59
C GLU A 63 -7.72 4.53 0.75
N GLY A 64 -6.47 4.46 1.18
CA GLY A 64 -6.05 3.67 2.33
C GLY A 64 -5.84 4.46 3.62
N GLU A 65 -5.73 5.77 3.55
CA GLU A 65 -5.28 6.61 4.67
C GLU A 65 -6.18 6.44 5.90
N GLU A 66 -7.46 6.69 5.76
CA GLU A 66 -8.40 6.53 6.89
C GLU A 66 -8.65 5.07 7.27
N SER A 67 -8.73 4.18 6.26
CA SER A 67 -8.97 2.75 6.50
C SER A 67 -7.83 2.12 7.29
N LEU A 68 -6.58 2.46 6.97
CA LEU A 68 -5.41 1.94 7.68
C LEU A 68 -5.32 2.50 9.10
N VAL A 69 -5.56 3.80 9.29
CA VAL A 69 -5.57 4.43 10.62
C VAL A 69 -6.65 3.81 11.50
N GLU A 70 -7.86 3.60 10.98
CA GLU A 70 -8.94 2.95 11.72
C GLU A 70 -8.58 1.51 12.11
N LEU A 71 -8.04 0.73 11.15
CA LEU A 71 -7.57 -0.64 11.39
C LEU A 71 -6.56 -0.69 12.53
N VAL A 72 -5.48 0.10 12.44
CA VAL A 72 -4.39 0.10 13.43
C VAL A 72 -4.91 0.54 14.79
N ASN A 73 -5.77 1.55 14.86
CA ASN A 73 -6.38 2.00 16.11
C ASN A 73 -7.24 0.90 16.76
N LYS A 74 -8.04 0.17 15.97
CA LYS A 74 -8.85 -0.95 16.46
C LYS A 74 -7.95 -2.10 16.93
N MET A 75 -6.92 -2.46 16.17
CA MET A 75 -5.96 -3.50 16.55
C MET A 75 -5.24 -3.16 17.86
N THR A 76 -4.76 -1.94 18.01
CA THR A 76 -4.05 -1.47 19.23
C THR A 76 -4.95 -1.54 20.48
N LYS A 77 -6.25 -1.25 20.31
CA LYS A 77 -7.23 -1.30 21.39
C LYS A 77 -7.80 -2.72 21.65
N GLY A 78 -7.39 -3.72 20.86
CA GLY A 78 -7.98 -5.05 20.91
C GLY A 78 -9.48 -5.09 20.55
N ALA A 79 -9.94 -4.09 19.79
CA ALA A 79 -11.32 -3.98 19.36
C ALA A 79 -11.61 -4.81 18.10
N TYR A 80 -12.90 -5.06 17.83
CA TYR A 80 -13.31 -5.70 16.58
C TYR A 80 -12.98 -4.80 15.39
N TYR A 81 -12.26 -5.32 14.40
CA TYR A 81 -11.77 -4.54 13.26
C TYR A 81 -12.20 -5.09 11.89
N TYR A 82 -12.88 -6.24 11.85
CA TYR A 82 -13.31 -6.85 10.57
C TYR A 82 -14.44 -6.09 9.87
N ASP A 83 -15.01 -5.06 10.48
CA ASP A 83 -16.03 -4.17 9.95
C ASP A 83 -15.46 -2.87 9.36
N THR A 84 -14.13 -2.72 9.29
CA THR A 84 -13.49 -1.50 8.81
C THR A 84 -13.77 -1.29 7.31
N GLN A 85 -14.38 -0.17 6.96
CA GLN A 85 -14.69 0.18 5.56
C GLN A 85 -13.42 0.31 4.71
N GLY A 86 -13.53 -0.05 3.42
CA GLY A 86 -12.41 -0.07 2.50
C GLY A 86 -11.48 -1.25 2.66
N LEU A 87 -11.72 -2.13 3.65
CA LEU A 87 -10.91 -3.32 3.88
C LEU A 87 -11.70 -4.62 3.67
N TRP A 88 -11.08 -5.55 2.95
CA TRP A 88 -11.54 -6.92 2.84
C TRP A 88 -10.62 -7.84 3.64
N PHE A 89 -11.19 -8.81 4.33
CA PHE A 89 -10.45 -9.70 5.22
C PHE A 89 -10.62 -11.16 4.82
N LYS A 90 -9.54 -11.92 4.88
CA LYS A 90 -9.59 -13.37 4.80
C LYS A 90 -9.56 -13.95 6.21
N VAL A 91 -10.67 -14.56 6.62
CA VAL A 91 -10.82 -15.19 7.93
C VAL A 91 -11.08 -16.68 7.71
N LYS A 92 -10.06 -17.52 7.88
CA LYS A 92 -10.10 -18.94 7.51
C LYS A 92 -10.49 -19.09 6.03
N ASP A 93 -11.62 -19.75 5.74
CA ASP A 93 -12.12 -19.98 4.38
C ASP A 93 -13.17 -18.93 3.92
N LYS A 94 -13.41 -17.90 4.73
CA LYS A 94 -14.38 -16.85 4.42
C LYS A 94 -13.70 -15.54 4.10
N ILE A 95 -14.28 -14.82 3.14
CA ILE A 95 -13.91 -13.44 2.84
C ILE A 95 -15.00 -12.52 3.36
N ILE A 96 -14.60 -11.59 4.22
CA ILE A 96 -15.46 -10.48 4.67
C ILE A 96 -15.18 -9.31 3.73
N LYS A 97 -16.21 -8.88 3.00
CA LYS A 97 -16.13 -7.78 2.03
C LYS A 97 -16.85 -6.57 2.60
N ASN A 98 -16.12 -5.58 3.06
CA ASN A 98 -16.72 -4.34 3.50
C ASN A 98 -16.92 -3.37 2.34
N GLN A 99 -17.83 -2.42 2.51
CA GLN A 99 -18.09 -1.38 1.53
C GLN A 99 -16.86 -0.51 1.32
N LEU A 100 -16.71 0.00 0.11
CA LEU A 100 -15.70 1.01 -0.20
C LEU A 100 -15.92 2.25 0.67
N ARG A 101 -14.84 2.79 1.22
CA ARG A 101 -14.89 4.06 1.96
C ARG A 101 -15.06 5.21 0.96
N PRO A 102 -15.87 6.22 1.25
CA PRO A 102 -15.92 7.43 0.41
C PRO A 102 -14.54 8.06 0.24
N MET A 103 -14.31 8.70 -0.92
CA MET A 103 -13.08 9.47 -1.14
C MET A 103 -12.92 10.59 -0.13
N VAL A 104 -11.68 10.86 0.25
CA VAL A 104 -11.33 12.06 1.00
C VAL A 104 -11.61 13.29 0.14
N LYS A 105 -12.56 14.12 0.58
CA LYS A 105 -12.99 15.32 -0.18
C LYS A 105 -12.02 16.48 -0.06
N ASP A 106 -11.40 16.61 1.09
CA ASP A 106 -10.45 17.66 1.41
C ASP A 106 -9.08 17.06 1.68
N LEU A 107 -8.19 17.19 0.70
CA LEU A 107 -6.83 16.62 0.80
C LEU A 107 -5.95 17.34 1.82
N ASP A 108 -6.31 18.56 2.20
CA ASP A 108 -5.57 19.32 3.21
C ASP A 108 -5.75 18.75 4.64
N LEU A 109 -6.74 17.88 4.82
CA LEU A 109 -6.91 17.11 6.08
C LEU A 109 -5.93 15.93 6.20
N ILE A 110 -5.28 15.54 5.12
CA ILE A 110 -4.29 14.47 5.13
C ILE A 110 -2.92 15.08 5.48
N PRO A 111 -2.18 14.52 6.43
CA PRO A 111 -0.83 14.96 6.72
C PRO A 111 0.05 14.92 5.48
N PHE A 112 1.03 15.83 5.38
CA PHE A 112 2.05 15.74 4.35
C PHE A 112 2.78 14.39 4.40
N GLN A 113 3.25 13.96 3.23
CA GLN A 113 4.09 12.77 3.14
C GLN A 113 5.34 12.94 4.02
N ASP A 114 5.74 11.85 4.65
CA ASP A 114 7.00 11.80 5.35
C ASP A 114 8.15 11.76 4.35
N TYR A 115 8.95 12.82 4.35
CA TYR A 115 10.16 12.95 3.52
C TYR A 115 11.44 12.69 4.31
N ASP A 116 11.33 12.40 5.62
CA ASP A 116 12.45 11.91 6.40
C ASP A 116 12.74 10.46 5.98
N TYR A 117 13.99 10.18 5.67
CA TYR A 117 14.43 8.87 5.21
C TYR A 117 15.22 8.08 6.26
N GLU A 118 15.26 8.51 7.49
CA GLU A 118 16.02 7.86 8.58
C GLU A 118 15.64 6.39 8.77
N HIS A 119 14.36 6.05 8.54
CA HIS A 119 13.82 4.70 8.66
C HIS A 119 13.46 4.05 7.33
N HIS A 120 13.87 4.66 6.22
CA HIS A 120 13.59 4.16 4.89
C HIS A 120 14.71 3.28 4.37
N TYR A 121 14.34 2.22 3.64
CA TYR A 121 15.27 1.29 3.02
C TYR A 121 14.94 1.13 1.54
N MET A 122 15.95 1.05 0.72
CA MET A 122 15.84 0.84 -0.72
C MET A 122 16.66 -0.38 -1.13
N GLN A 123 16.17 -1.10 -2.14
CA GLN A 123 16.94 -2.15 -2.78
C GLN A 123 17.97 -1.50 -3.71
N SER A 124 19.26 -1.69 -3.42
CA SER A 124 20.38 -1.22 -4.23
C SER A 124 21.47 -2.28 -4.25
N ASN A 125 22.13 -2.47 -5.39
CA ASN A 125 23.29 -3.38 -5.57
C ASN A 125 23.06 -4.82 -5.02
N GLY A 126 21.83 -5.35 -5.19
CA GLY A 126 21.47 -6.69 -4.75
C GLY A 126 21.21 -6.84 -3.25
N GLY A 127 21.23 -5.75 -2.48
CA GLY A 127 20.95 -5.71 -1.05
C GLY A 127 19.88 -4.68 -0.67
N LEU A 128 19.54 -4.64 0.61
CA LEU A 128 18.71 -3.60 1.21
C LEU A 128 19.65 -2.62 1.92
N CYS A 129 19.63 -1.37 1.47
CA CYS A 129 20.41 -0.28 2.04
C CYS A 129 19.48 0.72 2.72
N GLN A 130 19.88 1.25 3.86
CA GLN A 130 19.18 2.40 4.44
C GLN A 130 19.34 3.58 3.47
N VAL A 131 18.25 4.31 3.26
CA VAL A 131 18.25 5.44 2.34
C VAL A 131 19.06 6.59 2.91
N ASP A 132 19.92 7.15 2.09
CA ASP A 132 20.65 8.37 2.35
C ASP A 132 20.54 9.33 1.14
N GLU A 133 21.09 10.52 1.28
CA GLU A 133 21.05 11.53 0.22
C GLU A 133 21.74 11.06 -1.07
N GLY A 134 22.80 10.27 -0.97
CA GLY A 134 23.52 9.72 -2.11
C GLY A 134 22.70 8.73 -2.92
N ILE A 135 22.08 7.77 -2.22
CA ILE A 135 21.18 6.75 -2.82
C ILE A 135 19.98 7.42 -3.46
N LEU A 136 19.39 8.43 -2.82
CA LEU A 136 18.26 9.18 -3.39
C LEU A 136 18.68 9.91 -4.68
N LYS A 137 19.80 10.62 -4.67
CA LYS A 137 20.32 11.31 -5.85
C LYS A 137 20.55 10.35 -7.01
N GLU A 138 21.23 9.23 -6.78
CA GLU A 138 21.49 8.22 -7.80
C GLU A 138 20.20 7.64 -8.38
N SER A 139 19.23 7.33 -7.53
CA SER A 139 17.93 6.76 -7.95
C SER A 139 17.10 7.75 -8.75
N LEU A 140 17.10 9.04 -8.38
CA LEU A 140 16.32 10.08 -9.06
C LEU A 140 16.96 10.50 -10.39
N LEU A 141 18.29 10.51 -10.49
CA LEU A 141 19.00 10.80 -11.74
C LEU A 141 18.64 9.86 -12.88
N GLY A 142 18.43 8.58 -12.57
CA GLY A 142 18.03 7.58 -13.57
C GLY A 142 16.60 7.75 -14.11
N ILE A 143 15.73 8.42 -13.37
CA ILE A 143 14.30 8.54 -13.70
C ILE A 143 13.97 9.86 -14.38
N PHE A 144 14.55 10.98 -13.96
CA PHE A 144 14.08 12.30 -14.35
C PHE A 144 15.11 13.20 -15.05
N PHE A 145 16.33 12.76 -15.26
CA PHE A 145 17.43 13.59 -15.79
C PHE A 145 17.67 14.89 -14.98
N ALA A 146 17.10 14.97 -13.77
CA ALA A 146 17.14 16.16 -12.93
C ALA A 146 17.77 15.83 -11.57
N VAL A 147 18.74 16.61 -11.18
CA VAL A 147 19.51 16.43 -9.93
C VAL A 147 18.68 16.80 -8.68
N TYR A 148 17.62 17.61 -8.87
CA TYR A 148 16.76 18.07 -7.79
C TYR A 148 15.31 18.10 -8.29
N ALA A 149 14.55 17.04 -8.04
CA ALA A 149 13.12 16.99 -8.32
C ALA A 149 12.35 16.68 -7.03
N PHE A 150 11.45 17.58 -6.66
CA PHE A 150 10.47 17.34 -5.61
C PHE A 150 9.23 16.72 -6.25
N MET A 151 8.91 15.46 -5.88
CA MET A 151 7.75 14.77 -6.40
C MET A 151 6.57 14.96 -5.47
N THR A 152 5.48 15.52 -6.01
CA THR A 152 4.22 15.67 -5.29
C THR A 152 3.03 15.40 -6.20
N LEU A 153 1.92 15.01 -5.61
CA LEU A 153 0.64 14.83 -6.27
C LEU A 153 -0.34 15.88 -5.71
N PRO A 154 -0.54 16.99 -6.42
CA PRO A 154 -1.41 18.10 -5.94
C PRO A 154 -2.91 17.78 -6.06
N SER A 155 -3.27 16.70 -6.75
CA SER A 155 -4.67 16.29 -6.94
C SER A 155 -4.75 14.77 -7.13
N ARG A 156 -5.94 14.21 -6.92
CA ARG A 156 -6.26 12.80 -7.17
C ARG A 156 -7.29 12.68 -8.28
N GLY A 157 -7.26 11.53 -8.97
CA GLY A 157 -8.16 11.22 -10.08
C GLY A 157 -7.70 11.81 -11.41
N CYS A 158 -8.47 11.51 -12.44
CA CYS A 158 -8.22 11.95 -13.81
C CYS A 158 -9.57 12.11 -14.53
N PRO A 159 -9.81 13.21 -15.26
CA PRO A 159 -11.07 13.41 -15.98
C PRO A 159 -11.17 12.56 -17.27
N PHE A 160 -10.08 11.93 -17.71
CA PHE A 160 -10.05 11.14 -18.92
C PHE A 160 -10.40 9.68 -18.66
N SER A 161 -11.06 9.05 -19.66
CA SER A 161 -11.49 7.64 -19.62
C SER A 161 -10.67 6.78 -20.61
N CYS A 162 -9.34 6.86 -20.52
CA CYS A 162 -8.46 6.07 -21.40
C CYS A 162 -8.66 4.57 -21.16
N ALA A 163 -8.85 3.80 -22.23
CA ALA A 163 -9.21 2.37 -22.17
C ALA A 163 -8.17 1.49 -21.44
N TYR A 164 -6.91 1.89 -21.44
CA TYR A 164 -5.82 1.17 -20.78
C TYR A 164 -5.54 1.65 -19.34
N CYS A 165 -6.22 2.69 -18.86
CA CYS A 165 -5.88 3.35 -17.59
C CYS A 165 -6.81 2.88 -16.47
N THR A 166 -6.22 2.56 -15.33
CA THR A 166 -6.95 2.14 -14.12
C THR A 166 -7.86 3.24 -13.57
N ASN A 167 -7.57 4.53 -13.83
CA ASN A 167 -8.43 5.62 -13.37
C ASN A 167 -9.88 5.47 -13.85
N ASN A 168 -10.12 4.88 -15.01
CA ASN A 168 -11.46 4.59 -15.48
C ASN A 168 -12.22 3.64 -14.54
N ILE A 169 -11.54 2.60 -14.05
CA ILE A 169 -12.11 1.67 -13.06
C ILE A 169 -12.34 2.38 -11.73
N LEU A 170 -11.34 3.14 -11.25
CA LEU A 170 -11.46 3.89 -10.00
C LEU A 170 -12.62 4.88 -10.03
N ASN A 171 -12.77 5.63 -11.12
CA ASN A 171 -13.88 6.56 -11.29
C ASN A 171 -15.23 5.83 -11.19
N SER A 172 -15.36 4.63 -11.81
CA SER A 172 -16.60 3.86 -11.74
C SER A 172 -16.90 3.27 -10.35
N MET A 173 -15.88 3.05 -9.52
CA MET A 173 -16.06 2.55 -8.15
C MET A 173 -16.59 3.62 -7.20
N TYR A 174 -16.33 4.90 -7.48
CA TYR A 174 -16.70 6.04 -6.64
C TYR A 174 -17.88 6.87 -7.21
N SER A 175 -18.47 6.41 -8.33
CA SER A 175 -19.62 7.07 -9.01
C SER A 175 -20.95 6.83 -8.33
#